data_310a4456487b15f14bd4ef624c51b94a
#
_entry.id   310a4456487b15f14bd4ef624c51b94a
#
_cell.length_a   1.000
_cell.length_b   1.000
_cell.length_c   1.000
_cell.angle_alpha   90.00
_cell.angle_beta   90.00
_cell.angle_gamma   90.00
#
_symmetry.space_group_name_H-M   'P 1'
#
loop_
_entity.id
_entity.type
_entity.pdbx_description
1 polymer ?
#
loop_
_entity_poly.entity_id
_entity_poly.type
_entity_poly.pdbx_seq_one_letter_code
_entity_poly.pdbx_strand_id
1 'polypeptide(L)'
;MKKFYIKKVISYISIIIISMFITIYMYEFYLSSKFLISQREHAIQIANKNKIAYDKRTKLENYKENLKNKNSSVVPVTGTDFLTTNIDNNELILSGISNSHTIFCNESGYWTYYESDRFGFNNPDSVWDKSKDIILIGDSNVHGGCVKRKNSIAGKLRLFSKKNVLNLGMSSNGPLLNFITYKEFGNYENSIVIFFYSEENDIGDLLSEIKVDRLNVYLEKENFTNNLKFKVDQTDMFAQKIIEKRYNDKNKSFSNFIKDFKYFIKLTRARKYITLRTNGKIKLMNIQDLKQHDTKSLALFFNLLNKLVLETNKKDSTFIFVYKPSREFYDKNVNIKLNRSKFNSELKPEIINFLEKQNINYIDLHKELSKRKIDMLDLYPFRIRSHFNKEGQELVAEIINRYINQL
;
A
#
# COMPACT_ATOMS: atom_id res chain seq x y z
N MET A 1 -41.18 6.01 56.45
CA MET A 1 -40.19 7.04 56.09
C MET A 1 -38.89 6.44 55.50
N LYS A 2 -38.15 5.51 56.10
CA LYS A 2 -36.90 4.93 55.58
C LYS A 2 -36.98 4.38 54.12
N LYS A 3 -38.06 3.62 53.82
CA LYS A 3 -38.25 3.02 52.47
C LYS A 3 -38.44 4.05 51.36
N PHE A 4 -39.03 5.20 51.64
CA PHE A 4 -39.25 6.29 50.71
C PHE A 4 -37.95 7.07 50.42
N TYR A 5 -37.12 7.23 51.44
CA TYR A 5 -35.83 7.90 51.33
C TYR A 5 -34.85 7.04 50.50
N ILE A 6 -34.82 5.76 50.74
CA ILE A 6 -34.00 4.81 49.96
C ILE A 6 -34.39 4.80 48.47
N LYS A 7 -35.69 4.82 48.14
CA LYS A 7 -36.14 4.90 46.74
C LYS A 7 -35.71 6.20 46.04
N LYS A 8 -35.78 7.35 46.74
CA LYS A 8 -35.27 8.63 46.21
C LYS A 8 -33.76 8.62 45.96
N VAL A 9 -32.98 8.10 46.89
CA VAL A 9 -31.52 7.97 46.75
C VAL A 9 -31.17 7.10 45.57
N ILE A 10 -31.81 5.92 45.42
CA ILE A 10 -31.62 5.02 44.28
C ILE A 10 -31.96 5.73 42.94
N SER A 11 -33.07 6.49 42.92
CA SER A 11 -33.47 7.25 41.74
C SER A 11 -32.40 8.32 41.32
N TYR A 12 -31.87 9.04 42.28
CA TYR A 12 -30.80 10.02 41.98
C TYR A 12 -29.52 9.36 41.51
N ILE A 13 -29.10 8.25 42.14
CA ILE A 13 -27.94 7.47 41.68
C ILE A 13 -28.17 6.96 40.25
N SER A 14 -29.35 6.45 39.94
CA SER A 14 -29.70 5.97 38.60
C SER A 14 -29.63 7.11 37.56
N ILE A 15 -30.15 8.29 37.89
CA ILE A 15 -30.08 9.46 37.01
C ILE A 15 -28.62 9.88 36.75
N ILE A 16 -27.78 9.88 37.81
CA ILE A 16 -26.36 10.19 37.67
C ILE A 16 -25.65 9.19 36.74
N ILE A 17 -25.89 7.90 36.94
CA ILE A 17 -25.29 6.84 36.11
C ILE A 17 -25.75 6.96 34.67
N ILE A 18 -27.05 7.17 34.42
CA ILE A 18 -27.59 7.33 33.07
C ILE A 18 -26.98 8.59 32.40
N SER A 19 -26.88 9.70 33.10
CA SER A 19 -26.29 10.93 32.55
C SER A 19 -24.79 10.77 32.22
N MET A 20 -24.04 10.02 33.04
CA MET A 20 -22.65 9.66 32.74
C MET A 20 -22.55 8.82 31.47
N PHE A 21 -23.39 7.80 31.30
CA PHE A 21 -23.42 6.98 30.07
C PHE A 21 -23.75 7.84 28.85
N ILE A 22 -24.76 8.69 28.92
CA ILE A 22 -25.13 9.59 27.83
C ILE A 22 -23.94 10.50 27.47
N THR A 23 -23.27 11.08 28.44
CA THR A 23 -22.12 11.99 28.21
C THR A 23 -20.96 11.23 27.54
N ILE A 24 -20.66 10.02 27.98
CA ILE A 24 -19.59 9.18 27.39
C ILE A 24 -19.91 8.84 25.93
N TYR A 25 -21.16 8.45 25.63
CA TYR A 25 -21.55 8.13 24.26
C TYR A 25 -21.70 9.36 23.37
N MET A 26 -22.11 10.51 23.91
CA MET A 26 -22.05 11.79 23.17
C MET A 26 -20.60 12.17 22.84
N TYR A 27 -19.67 11.93 23.76
CA TYR A 27 -18.25 12.15 23.50
C TYR A 27 -17.69 11.18 22.44
N GLU A 28 -18.05 9.89 22.51
CA GLU A 28 -17.70 8.92 21.44
C GLU A 28 -18.26 9.35 20.08
N PHE A 29 -19.49 9.87 20.03
CA PHE A 29 -20.11 10.38 18.81
C PHE A 29 -19.35 11.60 18.27
N TYR A 30 -19.02 12.55 19.14
CA TYR A 30 -18.19 13.72 18.79
C TYR A 30 -16.82 13.29 18.24
N LEU A 31 -16.14 12.38 18.93
CA LEU A 31 -14.87 11.84 18.44
C LEU A 31 -15.06 11.08 17.14
N SER A 32 -16.15 10.36 16.97
CA SER A 32 -16.49 9.68 15.72
C SER A 32 -16.60 10.64 14.56
N SER A 33 -17.32 11.74 14.73
CA SER A 33 -17.46 12.76 13.68
C SER A 33 -16.13 13.44 13.35
N LYS A 34 -15.26 13.62 14.34
CA LYS A 34 -13.96 14.29 14.16
C LYS A 34 -12.87 13.41 13.58
N PHE A 35 -12.85 12.10 13.92
CA PHE A 35 -11.83 11.14 13.49
C PHE A 35 -12.25 10.27 12.28
N LEU A 36 -13.49 10.39 11.81
CA LEU A 36 -13.99 9.69 10.63
C LEU A 36 -13.64 10.35 9.30
N ILE A 37 -13.04 11.55 9.35
CA ILE A 37 -12.60 12.20 8.12
C ILE A 37 -11.50 11.32 7.51
N SER A 38 -11.85 10.63 6.44
CA SER A 38 -10.89 9.85 5.68
C SER A 38 -9.80 10.76 5.10
N GLN A 39 -8.62 10.20 4.79
CA GLN A 39 -7.58 10.96 4.08
C GLN A 39 -8.13 11.60 2.78
N ARG A 40 -9.07 10.93 2.12
CA ARG A 40 -9.73 11.45 0.91
C ARG A 40 -10.60 12.67 1.23
N GLU A 41 -11.43 12.61 2.25
CA GLU A 41 -12.27 13.75 2.67
C GLU A 41 -11.42 14.93 3.12
N HIS A 42 -10.34 14.67 3.84
CA HIS A 42 -9.39 15.71 4.23
C HIS A 42 -8.72 16.34 2.99
N ALA A 43 -8.34 15.54 1.99
CA ALA A 43 -7.83 16.06 0.72
C ALA A 43 -8.86 16.93 -0.01
N ILE A 44 -10.14 16.52 -0.01
CA ILE A 44 -11.24 17.32 -0.57
C ILE A 44 -11.39 18.66 0.19
N GLN A 45 -11.28 18.66 1.51
CA GLN A 45 -11.35 19.90 2.31
C GLN A 45 -10.18 20.85 1.97
N ILE A 46 -8.96 20.31 1.86
CA ILE A 46 -7.78 21.10 1.45
C ILE A 46 -7.96 21.64 0.03
N ALA A 47 -8.42 20.83 -0.89
CA ALA A 47 -8.67 21.23 -2.28
C ALA A 47 -9.72 22.34 -2.36
N ASN A 48 -10.84 22.22 -1.62
CA ASN A 48 -11.87 23.26 -1.56
C ASN A 48 -11.31 24.57 -0.98
N LYS A 49 -10.53 24.50 0.12
CA LYS A 49 -9.90 25.68 0.75
C LYS A 49 -8.96 26.40 -0.23
N ASN A 50 -8.22 25.64 -1.03
CA ASN A 50 -7.25 26.17 -1.98
C ASN A 50 -7.85 26.41 -3.38
N LYS A 51 -9.16 26.25 -3.56
CA LYS A 51 -9.88 26.38 -4.85
C LYS A 51 -9.32 25.47 -5.95
N ILE A 52 -8.85 24.29 -5.58
CA ILE A 52 -8.36 23.25 -6.50
C ILE A 52 -9.55 22.35 -6.85
N ALA A 53 -9.73 22.09 -8.15
CA ALA A 53 -10.75 21.14 -8.60
C ALA A 53 -10.46 19.73 -8.08
N TYR A 54 -11.47 19.06 -7.54
CA TYR A 54 -11.37 17.69 -7.03
C TYR A 54 -12.54 16.84 -7.51
N ASP A 55 -12.26 15.77 -8.24
CA ASP A 55 -13.27 14.79 -8.63
C ASP A 55 -13.71 13.98 -7.41
N LYS A 56 -14.95 14.24 -6.97
CA LYS A 56 -15.51 13.67 -5.74
C LYS A 56 -16.13 12.29 -5.92
N ARG A 57 -16.14 11.73 -7.15
CA ARG A 57 -16.64 10.37 -7.38
C ARG A 57 -15.79 9.35 -6.64
N THR A 58 -16.43 8.41 -5.99
CA THR A 58 -15.75 7.20 -5.46
C THR A 58 -15.28 6.31 -6.62
N LYS A 59 -14.40 5.35 -6.36
CA LYS A 59 -13.97 4.38 -7.37
C LYS A 59 -15.16 3.58 -7.91
N LEU A 60 -16.11 3.22 -7.05
CA LEU A 60 -17.34 2.51 -7.46
C LEU A 60 -18.22 3.37 -8.36
N GLU A 61 -18.45 4.64 -8.04
CA GLU A 61 -19.22 5.55 -8.88
C GLU A 61 -18.57 5.75 -10.24
N ASN A 62 -17.26 5.98 -10.27
CA ASN A 62 -16.50 6.11 -11.50
C ASN A 62 -16.56 4.81 -12.35
N TYR A 63 -16.40 3.65 -11.72
CA TYR A 63 -16.51 2.36 -12.39
C TYR A 63 -17.91 2.14 -12.99
N LYS A 64 -18.98 2.37 -12.21
CA LYS A 64 -20.35 2.22 -12.68
C LYS A 64 -20.71 3.18 -13.82
N GLU A 65 -20.20 4.40 -13.78
CA GLU A 65 -20.40 5.39 -14.84
C GLU A 65 -19.71 4.96 -16.15
N ASN A 66 -18.46 4.47 -16.06
CA ASN A 66 -17.76 3.95 -17.23
C ASN A 66 -18.46 2.74 -17.84
N LEU A 67 -18.98 1.81 -17.02
CA LEU A 67 -19.76 0.68 -17.53
C LEU A 67 -21.06 1.12 -18.25
N LYS A 68 -21.77 2.13 -17.73
CA LYS A 68 -22.98 2.68 -18.37
C LYS A 68 -22.67 3.31 -19.73
N ASN A 69 -21.53 3.96 -19.86
CA ASN A 69 -21.09 4.60 -21.08
C ASN A 69 -20.50 3.61 -22.13
N LYS A 70 -20.69 2.29 -21.90
CA LYS A 70 -20.15 1.20 -22.74
C LYS A 70 -18.63 1.21 -22.88
N ASN A 71 -17.92 1.90 -22.01
CA ASN A 71 -16.48 1.79 -21.92
C ASN A 71 -16.16 0.50 -21.14
N SER A 72 -15.46 -0.42 -21.76
CA SER A 72 -14.99 -1.66 -21.13
C SER A 72 -13.87 -1.35 -20.12
N SER A 73 -14.23 -0.60 -19.06
CA SER A 73 -13.28 -0.22 -18.03
C SER A 73 -13.27 -1.25 -16.91
N VAL A 74 -12.10 -1.54 -16.39
CA VAL A 74 -11.88 -2.41 -15.24
C VAL A 74 -11.20 -1.65 -14.10
N VAL A 75 -11.08 -2.29 -12.96
CA VAL A 75 -10.30 -1.80 -11.82
C VAL A 75 -9.20 -2.80 -11.52
N PRO A 76 -8.03 -2.38 -10.99
CA PRO A 76 -6.96 -3.32 -10.68
C PRO A 76 -7.38 -4.23 -9.51
N VAL A 77 -7.02 -5.49 -9.61
CA VAL A 77 -7.03 -6.42 -8.47
C VAL A 77 -5.71 -6.25 -7.74
N THR A 78 -5.77 -5.92 -6.48
CA THR A 78 -4.58 -5.65 -5.66
C THR A 78 -4.17 -6.89 -4.85
N GLY A 79 -2.96 -6.93 -4.33
CA GLY A 79 -2.51 -7.98 -3.43
C GLY A 79 -3.47 -8.17 -2.25
N THR A 80 -3.98 -7.09 -1.66
CA THR A 80 -4.98 -7.17 -0.58
C THR A 80 -6.30 -7.81 -1.06
N ASP A 81 -6.77 -7.49 -2.26
CA ASP A 81 -7.99 -8.10 -2.82
C ASP A 81 -7.81 -9.60 -2.98
N PHE A 82 -6.66 -10.02 -3.52
CA PHE A 82 -6.29 -11.41 -3.67
C PHE A 82 -6.20 -12.16 -2.33
N LEU A 83 -5.54 -11.59 -1.33
CA LEU A 83 -5.35 -12.22 -0.02
C LEU A 83 -6.64 -12.30 0.81
N THR A 84 -7.57 -11.35 0.64
CA THR A 84 -8.77 -11.24 1.48
C THR A 84 -10.02 -11.84 0.85
N THR A 85 -9.99 -12.14 -0.44
CA THR A 85 -11.15 -12.71 -1.12
C THR A 85 -11.12 -14.23 -0.99
N ASN A 86 -12.03 -14.79 -0.17
CA ASN A 86 -12.28 -16.23 -0.13
C ASN A 86 -12.91 -16.69 -1.47
N ILE A 87 -12.10 -16.77 -2.49
CA ILE A 87 -12.42 -17.50 -3.71
C ILE A 87 -11.71 -18.82 -3.58
N ASP A 88 -12.49 -19.89 -3.62
CA ASP A 88 -12.05 -21.27 -3.48
C ASP A 88 -11.23 -21.67 -4.72
N ASN A 89 -9.98 -21.19 -4.82
CA ASN A 89 -9.16 -21.44 -6.00
C ASN A 89 -7.66 -21.39 -5.67
N ASN A 90 -6.97 -22.40 -6.19
CA ASN A 90 -5.51 -22.46 -6.26
C ASN A 90 -4.89 -21.42 -7.23
N GLU A 91 -5.68 -20.47 -7.72
CA GLU A 91 -5.25 -19.50 -8.71
C GLU A 91 -4.49 -18.34 -8.06
N LEU A 92 -3.44 -17.92 -8.72
CA LEU A 92 -2.60 -16.81 -8.32
C LEU A 92 -2.81 -15.65 -9.29
N ILE A 93 -3.13 -14.47 -8.74
CA ILE A 93 -3.28 -13.23 -9.51
C ILE A 93 -2.20 -12.27 -9.03
N LEU A 94 -1.30 -11.89 -9.94
CA LEU A 94 -0.17 -10.99 -9.67
C LEU A 94 -0.27 -9.66 -10.43
N SER A 95 -1.27 -9.53 -11.30
CA SER A 95 -1.48 -8.36 -12.17
C SER A 95 -2.98 -8.03 -12.27
N GLY A 96 -3.31 -6.95 -12.98
CA GLY A 96 -4.69 -6.64 -13.36
C GLY A 96 -5.20 -7.49 -14.54
N ILE A 97 -6.34 -7.10 -15.11
CA ILE A 97 -6.88 -7.69 -16.34
C ILE A 97 -6.04 -7.19 -17.53
N SER A 98 -5.72 -8.09 -18.45
CA SER A 98 -4.92 -7.81 -19.63
C SER A 98 -5.63 -6.88 -20.63
N ASN A 99 -4.86 -6.11 -21.39
CA ASN A 99 -5.33 -5.27 -22.51
C ASN A 99 -6.60 -4.45 -22.20
N SER A 100 -6.67 -3.87 -21.00
CA SER A 100 -7.89 -3.26 -20.47
C SER A 100 -7.69 -1.82 -20.05
N HIS A 101 -8.70 -0.98 -20.32
CA HIS A 101 -8.78 0.38 -19.78
C HIS A 101 -9.01 0.33 -18.28
N THR A 102 -8.00 0.61 -17.49
CA THR A 102 -8.00 0.42 -16.04
C THR A 102 -8.19 1.73 -15.29
N ILE A 103 -9.25 1.79 -14.46
CA ILE A 103 -9.52 2.91 -13.54
C ILE A 103 -8.61 2.73 -12.32
N PHE A 104 -7.59 3.54 -12.21
CA PHE A 104 -6.55 3.32 -11.18
C PHE A 104 -6.93 3.95 -9.83
N CYS A 105 -6.67 5.23 -9.64
CA CYS A 105 -6.91 5.92 -8.37
C CYS A 105 -6.98 7.44 -8.52
N ASN A 106 -7.44 8.11 -7.44
CA ASN A 106 -7.50 9.56 -7.33
C ASN A 106 -6.88 10.00 -6.00
N GLU A 107 -5.67 10.54 -6.06
CA GLU A 107 -5.01 11.17 -4.91
C GLU A 107 -4.75 12.66 -5.12
N SER A 108 -4.60 13.08 -6.37
CA SER A 108 -4.29 14.48 -6.72
C SER A 108 -5.51 15.29 -7.17
N GLY A 109 -6.72 14.80 -6.90
CA GLY A 109 -7.97 15.49 -7.26
C GLY A 109 -8.56 15.08 -8.61
N TYR A 110 -7.90 14.21 -9.35
CA TYR A 110 -8.39 13.65 -10.61
C TYR A 110 -8.18 12.13 -10.67
N TRP A 111 -9.08 11.44 -11.39
CA TRP A 111 -8.92 10.02 -11.64
C TRP A 111 -7.80 9.78 -12.65
N THR A 112 -6.93 8.83 -12.34
CA THR A 112 -5.93 8.32 -13.27
C THR A 112 -6.40 7.01 -13.87
N TYR A 113 -6.04 6.81 -15.13
CA TYR A 113 -6.36 5.64 -15.93
C TYR A 113 -5.11 5.17 -16.65
N TYR A 114 -5.06 3.89 -16.99
CA TYR A 114 -4.03 3.35 -17.88
C TYR A 114 -4.59 2.20 -18.72
N GLU A 115 -4.04 2.01 -19.90
CA GLU A 115 -4.23 0.80 -20.68
C GLU A 115 -3.26 -0.25 -20.15
N SER A 116 -3.74 -1.36 -19.59
CA SER A 116 -2.88 -2.44 -19.14
C SER A 116 -2.25 -3.15 -20.34
N ASP A 117 -1.05 -3.71 -20.12
CA ASP A 117 -0.40 -4.53 -21.14
C ASP A 117 -1.04 -5.92 -21.28
N ARG A 118 -0.50 -6.75 -22.17
CA ARG A 118 -0.95 -8.13 -22.43
C ARG A 118 -0.93 -9.05 -21.21
N PHE A 119 -0.32 -8.65 -20.12
CA PHE A 119 -0.28 -9.39 -18.85
C PHE A 119 -0.94 -8.65 -17.69
N GLY A 120 -1.58 -7.50 -17.95
CA GLY A 120 -2.34 -6.75 -16.94
C GLY A 120 -1.53 -5.73 -16.12
N PHE A 121 -0.25 -5.49 -16.44
CA PHE A 121 0.56 -4.48 -15.76
C PHE A 121 0.43 -3.08 -16.40
N ASN A 122 0.88 -2.06 -15.68
CA ASN A 122 0.85 -0.68 -16.16
C ASN A 122 2.07 -0.36 -17.05
N ASN A 123 2.12 -0.97 -18.22
CA ASN A 123 3.15 -0.74 -19.24
C ASN A 123 2.54 -0.37 -20.60
N PRO A 124 3.31 0.30 -21.50
CA PRO A 124 3.07 0.16 -22.93
C PRO A 124 3.28 -1.31 -23.32
N ASP A 125 2.36 -1.91 -24.08
CA ASP A 125 2.43 -3.33 -24.42
C ASP A 125 3.73 -3.71 -25.16
N SER A 126 4.22 -2.82 -26.02
CA SER A 126 5.48 -3.00 -26.76
C SER A 126 6.74 -3.20 -25.91
N VAL A 127 6.65 -2.98 -24.59
CA VAL A 127 7.76 -3.30 -23.66
C VAL A 127 8.09 -4.80 -23.70
N TRP A 128 7.09 -5.65 -23.92
CA TRP A 128 7.26 -7.09 -23.91
C TRP A 128 8.02 -7.65 -25.15
N ASP A 129 8.02 -6.91 -26.23
CA ASP A 129 8.64 -7.33 -27.50
C ASP A 129 10.13 -6.95 -27.60
N LYS A 130 10.69 -6.30 -26.58
CA LYS A 130 12.09 -5.82 -26.53
C LYS A 130 12.87 -6.49 -25.40
N SER A 131 14.20 -6.37 -25.41
CA SER A 131 15.07 -6.66 -24.27
C SER A 131 14.56 -5.92 -23.03
N LYS A 132 14.75 -6.49 -21.84
CA LYS A 132 14.35 -5.87 -20.57
C LYS A 132 15.59 -5.27 -19.90
N ASP A 133 15.90 -4.01 -20.23
CA ASP A 133 17.10 -3.37 -19.68
C ASP A 133 16.96 -3.07 -18.19
N ILE A 134 15.75 -2.65 -17.77
CA ILE A 134 15.42 -2.35 -16.38
C ILE A 134 14.10 -3.03 -16.04
N ILE A 135 14.05 -3.71 -14.89
CA ILE A 135 12.85 -4.35 -14.34
C ILE A 135 12.56 -3.73 -12.99
N LEU A 136 11.39 -3.12 -12.85
CA LEU A 136 10.92 -2.55 -11.58
C LEU A 136 9.95 -3.53 -10.91
N ILE A 137 10.21 -3.87 -9.66
CA ILE A 137 9.31 -4.65 -8.80
C ILE A 137 9.04 -3.88 -7.51
N GLY A 138 7.82 -3.95 -7.01
CA GLY A 138 7.39 -3.23 -5.83
C GLY A 138 5.88 -3.06 -5.75
N ASP A 139 5.46 -2.24 -4.82
CA ASP A 139 4.07 -1.99 -4.49
C ASP A 139 3.39 -0.91 -5.36
N SER A 140 2.48 -0.19 -4.74
CA SER A 140 1.68 0.88 -5.35
C SER A 140 2.51 2.05 -5.91
N ASN A 141 3.70 2.33 -5.37
CA ASN A 141 4.58 3.38 -5.88
C ASN A 141 5.15 2.99 -7.25
N VAL A 142 5.55 1.74 -7.41
CA VAL A 142 6.02 1.19 -8.68
C VAL A 142 4.87 0.99 -9.65
N HIS A 143 3.68 0.55 -9.18
CA HIS A 143 2.47 0.45 -10.02
C HIS A 143 2.13 1.77 -10.72
N GLY A 144 2.50 2.90 -10.14
CA GLY A 144 2.32 4.22 -10.74
C GLY A 144 1.88 5.31 -9.79
N GLY A 145 1.70 5.01 -8.47
CA GLY A 145 1.47 6.02 -7.43
C GLY A 145 0.35 7.03 -7.70
N CYS A 146 -0.73 6.62 -8.35
CA CYS A 146 -1.87 7.51 -8.69
C CYS A 146 -1.53 8.69 -9.63
N VAL A 147 -0.51 8.55 -10.46
CA VAL A 147 -0.19 9.52 -11.52
C VAL A 147 -0.39 8.90 -12.91
N LYS A 148 -0.48 9.72 -13.95
CA LYS A 148 -0.52 9.22 -15.34
C LYS A 148 0.76 8.44 -15.65
N ARG A 149 0.67 7.33 -16.42
CA ARG A 149 1.80 6.44 -16.75
C ARG A 149 3.09 7.20 -17.13
N LYS A 150 2.99 8.22 -17.99
CA LYS A 150 4.16 9.04 -18.41
C LYS A 150 4.85 9.77 -17.26
N ASN A 151 4.15 10.00 -16.16
CA ASN A 151 4.66 10.70 -14.98
C ASN A 151 5.04 9.75 -13.84
N SER A 152 4.83 8.43 -14.00
CA SER A 152 5.25 7.42 -13.02
C SER A 152 6.78 7.24 -13.06
N ILE A 153 7.35 6.63 -12.02
CA ILE A 153 8.78 6.28 -11.95
C ILE A 153 9.19 5.54 -13.22
N ALA A 154 8.44 4.51 -13.63
CA ALA A 154 8.73 3.75 -14.85
C ALA A 154 8.66 4.61 -16.11
N GLY A 155 7.65 5.48 -16.21
CA GLY A 155 7.50 6.39 -17.35
C GLY A 155 8.64 7.40 -17.46
N LYS A 156 9.08 7.96 -16.34
CA LYS A 156 10.20 8.89 -16.26
C LYS A 156 11.54 8.20 -16.48
N LEU A 157 11.74 6.99 -15.97
CA LEU A 157 12.95 6.20 -16.26
C LEU A 157 13.08 5.89 -17.74
N ARG A 158 11.99 5.51 -18.44
CA ARG A 158 12.00 5.33 -19.90
C ARG A 158 12.45 6.60 -20.62
N LEU A 159 11.99 7.75 -20.15
CA LEU A 159 12.35 9.06 -20.73
C LEU A 159 13.82 9.40 -20.50
N PHE A 160 14.32 9.25 -19.26
CA PHE A 160 15.67 9.69 -18.89
C PHE A 160 16.76 8.73 -19.35
N SER A 161 16.57 7.43 -19.16
CA SER A 161 17.56 6.42 -19.50
C SER A 161 17.59 6.04 -20.98
N LYS A 162 16.49 6.28 -21.70
CA LYS A 162 16.24 5.76 -23.07
C LYS A 162 16.24 4.21 -23.15
N LYS A 163 16.16 3.56 -22.01
CA LYS A 163 16.16 2.09 -21.87
C LYS A 163 14.74 1.53 -21.89
N ASN A 164 14.60 0.25 -22.20
CA ASN A 164 13.33 -0.46 -22.09
C ASN A 164 13.10 -0.84 -20.62
N VAL A 165 12.09 -0.23 -19.99
CA VAL A 165 11.76 -0.41 -18.57
C VAL A 165 10.48 -1.23 -18.43
N LEU A 166 10.59 -2.44 -17.89
CA LEU A 166 9.46 -3.30 -17.53
C LEU A 166 9.02 -2.97 -16.10
N ASN A 167 7.79 -2.51 -15.95
CA ASN A 167 7.17 -2.24 -14.65
C ASN A 167 6.28 -3.42 -14.23
N LEU A 168 6.66 -4.11 -13.17
CA LEU A 168 5.91 -5.23 -12.57
C LEU A 168 5.29 -4.85 -11.22
N GLY A 169 5.26 -3.56 -10.89
CA GLY A 169 4.65 -3.08 -9.66
C GLY A 169 3.14 -3.28 -9.64
N MET A 170 2.62 -3.71 -8.49
CA MET A 170 1.19 -3.87 -8.25
C MET A 170 0.80 -3.39 -6.85
N SER A 171 -0.26 -2.60 -6.77
CA SER A 171 -0.72 -2.03 -5.48
C SER A 171 -1.00 -3.11 -4.45
N SER A 172 -0.54 -2.87 -3.22
CA SER A 172 -0.68 -3.78 -2.08
C SER A 172 0.00 -5.14 -2.24
N ASN A 173 0.95 -5.28 -3.16
CA ASN A 173 1.88 -6.39 -3.12
C ASN A 173 2.93 -6.11 -2.04
N GLY A 174 3.11 -7.05 -1.13
CA GLY A 174 4.25 -7.06 -0.24
C GLY A 174 5.46 -7.77 -0.86
N PRO A 175 6.55 -7.93 -0.10
CA PRO A 175 7.81 -8.48 -0.61
C PRO A 175 7.69 -9.88 -1.22
N LEU A 176 6.87 -10.77 -0.65
CA LEU A 176 6.73 -12.14 -1.20
C LEU A 176 5.98 -12.15 -2.53
N LEU A 177 4.88 -11.40 -2.66
CA LEU A 177 4.19 -11.26 -3.94
C LEU A 177 5.08 -10.57 -4.98
N ASN A 178 5.90 -9.61 -4.60
CA ASN A 178 6.89 -8.97 -5.48
C ASN A 178 7.95 -9.98 -5.97
N PHE A 179 8.47 -10.83 -5.08
CA PHE A 179 9.37 -11.91 -5.43
C PHE A 179 8.74 -12.91 -6.42
N ILE A 180 7.50 -13.33 -6.14
CA ILE A 180 6.75 -14.23 -7.01
C ILE A 180 6.51 -13.58 -8.37
N THR A 181 6.13 -12.30 -8.39
CA THR A 181 5.92 -11.55 -9.63
C THR A 181 7.20 -11.49 -10.48
N TYR A 182 8.35 -11.30 -9.84
CA TYR A 182 9.64 -11.36 -10.52
C TYR A 182 9.89 -12.75 -11.13
N LYS A 183 9.66 -13.83 -10.38
CA LYS A 183 9.83 -15.21 -10.90
C LYS A 183 8.93 -15.53 -12.09
N GLU A 184 7.68 -15.07 -12.05
CA GLU A 184 6.69 -15.34 -13.10
C GLU A 184 6.88 -14.46 -14.35
N PHE A 185 7.25 -13.18 -14.18
CA PHE A 185 7.21 -12.20 -15.25
C PHE A 185 8.54 -11.46 -15.49
N GLY A 186 9.42 -11.40 -14.50
CA GLY A 186 10.62 -10.57 -14.51
C GLY A 186 11.94 -11.31 -14.71
N ASN A 187 11.93 -12.62 -14.85
CA ASN A 187 13.14 -13.46 -14.90
C ASN A 187 13.83 -13.40 -16.29
N TYR A 188 14.44 -12.25 -16.59
CA TYR A 188 15.19 -12.01 -17.84
C TYR A 188 16.67 -11.85 -17.55
N GLU A 189 17.51 -12.14 -18.57
CA GLU A 189 18.97 -12.06 -18.51
C GLU A 189 19.46 -10.63 -18.75
N ASN A 190 20.64 -10.33 -18.20
CA ASN A 190 21.37 -9.06 -18.43
C ASN A 190 20.53 -7.79 -18.15
N SER A 191 19.69 -7.84 -17.10
CA SER A 191 18.81 -6.74 -16.72
C SER A 191 19.30 -6.05 -15.45
N ILE A 192 18.83 -4.81 -15.24
CA ILE A 192 18.92 -4.16 -13.94
C ILE A 192 17.58 -4.36 -13.21
N VAL A 193 17.58 -5.16 -12.15
CA VAL A 193 16.38 -5.46 -11.35
C VAL A 193 16.34 -4.51 -10.15
N ILE A 194 15.30 -3.69 -10.07
CA ILE A 194 15.14 -2.69 -9.03
C ILE A 194 13.95 -3.06 -8.14
N PHE A 195 14.25 -3.40 -6.89
CA PHE A 195 13.25 -3.69 -5.88
C PHE A 195 12.99 -2.47 -5.01
N PHE A 196 11.73 -2.00 -5.02
CA PHE A 196 11.28 -0.93 -4.15
C PHE A 196 10.74 -1.50 -2.85
N TYR A 197 11.40 -1.17 -1.76
CA TYR A 197 10.92 -1.41 -0.41
C TYR A 197 10.20 -0.16 0.10
N SER A 198 8.95 -0.33 0.51
CA SER A 198 8.13 0.71 1.12
C SER A 198 8.13 0.56 2.65
N GLU A 199 8.76 1.50 3.34
CA GLU A 199 8.83 1.53 4.81
C GLU A 199 7.45 1.48 5.47
N GLU A 200 6.42 1.99 4.78
CA GLU A 200 5.06 2.10 5.33
C GLU A 200 4.44 0.76 5.67
N ASN A 201 4.61 -0.26 4.82
CA ASN A 201 3.76 -1.45 4.81
C ASN A 201 4.48 -2.77 4.54
N ASP A 202 5.64 -2.80 3.87
CA ASP A 202 6.21 -4.03 3.32
C ASP A 202 6.44 -5.14 4.35
N ILE A 203 6.95 -4.82 5.54
CA ILE A 203 7.12 -5.83 6.60
C ILE A 203 5.76 -6.37 7.06
N GLY A 204 4.74 -5.51 7.18
CA GLY A 204 3.39 -5.94 7.56
C GLY A 204 2.70 -6.77 6.48
N ASP A 205 2.90 -6.41 5.23
CA ASP A 205 2.35 -7.14 4.08
C ASP A 205 3.02 -8.51 3.95
N LEU A 206 4.35 -8.61 4.09
CA LEU A 206 5.08 -9.88 4.13
C LEU A 206 4.50 -10.85 5.18
N LEU A 207 4.23 -10.34 6.39
CA LEU A 207 3.64 -11.15 7.46
C LEU A 207 2.21 -11.63 7.16
N SER A 208 1.51 -10.94 6.29
CA SER A 208 0.19 -11.37 5.82
C SER A 208 0.30 -12.39 4.69
N GLU A 209 1.26 -12.20 3.80
CA GLU A 209 1.53 -13.07 2.65
C GLU A 209 2.04 -14.45 3.05
N ILE A 210 2.97 -14.55 4.01
CA ILE A 210 3.52 -15.83 4.47
C ILE A 210 2.50 -16.75 5.17
N LYS A 211 1.32 -16.22 5.53
CA LYS A 211 0.21 -17.03 6.07
C LYS A 211 -0.56 -17.78 4.98
N VAL A 212 -0.24 -17.53 3.73
CA VAL A 212 -0.90 -18.14 2.58
C VAL A 212 0.00 -19.23 2.02
N ASP A 213 -0.28 -20.49 2.38
CA ASP A 213 0.59 -21.65 2.09
C ASP A 213 0.99 -21.77 0.60
N ARG A 214 0.07 -21.49 -0.32
CA ARG A 214 0.35 -21.53 -1.77
C ARG A 214 1.42 -20.53 -2.24
N LEU A 215 1.68 -19.45 -1.47
CA LEU A 215 2.76 -18.51 -1.76
C LEU A 215 4.10 -19.04 -1.27
N ASN A 216 4.11 -19.80 -0.16
CA ASN A 216 5.33 -20.33 0.44
C ASN A 216 6.03 -21.36 -0.44
N VAL A 217 5.30 -22.04 -1.32
CA VAL A 217 5.88 -22.98 -2.30
C VAL A 217 6.97 -22.33 -3.15
N TYR A 218 6.86 -21.02 -3.45
CA TYR A 218 7.88 -20.26 -4.17
C TYR A 218 9.17 -20.05 -3.37
N LEU A 219 9.06 -20.07 -2.03
CA LEU A 219 10.22 -20.00 -1.14
C LEU A 219 10.84 -21.37 -0.92
N GLU A 220 10.06 -22.45 -0.94
CA GLU A 220 10.49 -23.80 -0.65
C GLU A 220 11.11 -24.49 -1.87
N LYS A 221 10.54 -24.26 -3.06
CA LYS A 221 10.95 -24.92 -4.31
C LYS A 221 11.65 -23.91 -5.23
N GLU A 222 12.94 -24.10 -5.43
CA GLU A 222 13.80 -23.16 -6.15
C GLU A 222 13.29 -22.83 -7.58
N ASN A 223 13.00 -23.86 -8.36
CA ASN A 223 12.59 -23.70 -9.76
C ASN A 223 11.06 -23.69 -9.97
N PHE A 224 10.29 -23.47 -8.88
CA PHE A 224 8.85 -23.48 -8.99
C PHE A 224 8.34 -22.22 -9.70
N THR A 225 7.41 -22.40 -10.63
CA THR A 225 6.63 -21.37 -11.30
C THR A 225 5.25 -21.92 -11.66
N ASN A 226 4.24 -21.09 -11.66
CA ASN A 226 2.90 -21.41 -12.15
C ASN A 226 2.73 -21.16 -13.65
N ASN A 227 3.77 -20.62 -14.33
CA ASN A 227 3.75 -20.27 -15.75
C ASN A 227 2.59 -19.31 -16.10
N LEU A 228 2.39 -18.26 -15.29
CA LEU A 228 1.24 -17.35 -15.43
C LEU A 228 1.21 -16.61 -16.77
N LYS A 229 2.36 -16.43 -17.43
CA LYS A 229 2.42 -15.88 -18.80
C LYS A 229 1.59 -16.68 -19.82
N PHE A 230 1.37 -17.97 -19.59
CA PHE A 230 0.58 -18.86 -20.46
C PHE A 230 -0.85 -19.06 -19.96
N LYS A 231 -1.25 -18.39 -18.88
CA LYS A 231 -2.57 -18.55 -18.24
C LYS A 231 -3.34 -17.22 -18.15
N VAL A 232 -3.06 -16.29 -19.06
CA VAL A 232 -3.61 -14.93 -18.99
C VAL A 232 -5.13 -14.94 -18.97
N ASP A 233 -5.79 -15.65 -19.89
CA ASP A 233 -7.26 -15.74 -19.93
C ASP A 233 -7.84 -16.28 -18.62
N GLN A 234 -7.17 -17.24 -18.01
CA GLN A 234 -7.59 -17.82 -16.74
C GLN A 234 -7.43 -16.81 -15.59
N THR A 235 -6.30 -16.13 -15.51
CA THR A 235 -6.07 -15.08 -14.50
C THR A 235 -7.02 -13.92 -14.68
N ASP A 236 -7.34 -13.52 -15.90
CA ASP A 236 -8.32 -12.47 -16.22
C ASP A 236 -9.73 -12.84 -15.75
N MET A 237 -10.17 -14.08 -16.01
CA MET A 237 -11.46 -14.57 -15.51
C MET A 237 -11.55 -14.50 -13.98
N PHE A 238 -10.47 -14.84 -13.26
CA PHE A 238 -10.44 -14.75 -11.80
C PHE A 238 -10.43 -13.32 -11.32
N ALA A 239 -9.62 -12.46 -11.94
CA ALA A 239 -9.59 -11.03 -11.65
C ALA A 239 -10.99 -10.43 -11.82
N GLN A 240 -11.69 -10.78 -12.89
CA GLN A 240 -13.06 -10.32 -13.14
C GLN A 240 -14.04 -10.77 -12.04
N LYS A 241 -13.99 -12.04 -11.60
CA LYS A 241 -14.80 -12.56 -10.49
C LYS A 241 -14.54 -11.79 -9.18
N ILE A 242 -13.28 -11.46 -8.88
CA ILE A 242 -12.94 -10.65 -7.71
C ILE A 242 -13.56 -9.25 -7.82
N ILE A 243 -13.46 -8.61 -8.98
CA ILE A 243 -14.03 -7.29 -9.25
C ILE A 243 -15.55 -7.34 -9.07
N GLU A 244 -16.23 -8.30 -9.68
CA GLU A 244 -17.68 -8.46 -9.57
C GLU A 244 -18.12 -8.67 -8.12
N LYS A 245 -17.47 -9.58 -7.37
CA LYS A 245 -17.74 -9.79 -5.96
C LYS A 245 -17.55 -8.52 -5.14
N ARG A 246 -16.48 -7.76 -5.41
CA ARG A 246 -16.15 -6.52 -4.70
C ARG A 246 -17.16 -5.40 -4.93
N TYR A 247 -17.68 -5.26 -6.16
CA TYR A 247 -18.52 -4.13 -6.57
C TYR A 247 -20.00 -4.44 -6.61
N ASN A 248 -20.40 -5.73 -6.67
CA ASN A 248 -21.80 -6.17 -6.67
C ASN A 248 -22.31 -6.58 -5.28
N ASP A 249 -21.44 -6.61 -4.26
CA ASP A 249 -21.83 -6.97 -2.90
C ASP A 249 -22.72 -5.87 -2.28
N LYS A 250 -24.04 -6.06 -2.41
CA LYS A 250 -25.07 -5.17 -1.84
C LYS A 250 -25.02 -5.14 -0.29
N ASN A 251 -24.47 -6.18 0.34
CA ASN A 251 -24.41 -6.31 1.81
C ASN A 251 -23.23 -5.54 2.43
N LYS A 252 -22.31 -5.05 1.63
CA LYS A 252 -21.10 -4.35 2.13
C LYS A 252 -21.44 -3.09 2.94
N SER A 253 -22.49 -2.36 2.56
CA SER A 253 -22.97 -1.18 3.30
C SER A 253 -23.48 -1.56 4.68
N PHE A 254 -24.26 -2.64 4.79
CA PHE A 254 -24.80 -3.15 6.05
C PHE A 254 -23.71 -3.74 6.96
N SER A 255 -22.78 -4.48 6.38
CA SER A 255 -21.62 -5.03 7.12
C SER A 255 -20.73 -3.91 7.68
N ASN A 256 -20.48 -2.85 6.90
CA ASN A 256 -19.75 -1.68 7.38
C ASN A 256 -20.51 -0.95 8.50
N PHE A 257 -21.81 -0.78 8.37
CA PHE A 257 -22.65 -0.21 9.43
C PHE A 257 -22.56 -1.01 10.73
N ILE A 258 -22.66 -2.34 10.67
CA ILE A 258 -22.51 -3.22 11.86
C ILE A 258 -21.11 -3.06 12.48
N LYS A 259 -20.07 -2.98 11.66
CA LYS A 259 -18.70 -2.80 12.12
C LYS A 259 -18.52 -1.44 12.82
N ASP A 260 -19.02 -0.38 12.25
CA ASP A 260 -18.96 0.97 12.81
C ASP A 260 -19.79 1.07 14.10
N PHE A 261 -20.96 0.41 14.14
CA PHE A 261 -21.80 0.31 15.33
C PHE A 261 -21.10 -0.46 16.46
N LYS A 262 -20.41 -1.58 16.13
CA LYS A 262 -19.58 -2.30 17.12
C LYS A 262 -18.44 -1.43 17.67
N TYR A 263 -17.79 -0.64 16.83
CA TYR A 263 -16.75 0.29 17.28
C TYR A 263 -17.31 1.38 18.19
N PHE A 264 -18.49 1.89 17.88
CA PHE A 264 -19.19 2.88 18.69
C PHE A 264 -19.56 2.32 20.06
N ILE A 265 -20.22 1.15 20.14
CA ILE A 265 -20.58 0.49 21.41
C ILE A 265 -19.35 0.23 22.28
N LYS A 266 -18.23 -0.20 21.67
CA LYS A 266 -16.97 -0.47 22.37
C LYS A 266 -16.22 0.79 22.80
N LEU A 267 -16.76 1.99 22.57
CA LEU A 267 -16.10 3.27 22.84
C LEU A 267 -14.66 3.32 22.27
N THR A 268 -14.50 2.79 21.08
CA THR A 268 -13.17 2.52 20.51
C THR A 268 -12.39 3.81 20.29
N ARG A 269 -13.06 4.91 19.93
CA ARG A 269 -12.44 6.20 19.63
C ARG A 269 -12.10 6.96 20.90
N ALA A 270 -13.02 6.97 21.89
CA ALA A 270 -12.75 7.54 23.21
C ALA A 270 -11.55 6.85 23.88
N ARG A 271 -11.52 5.52 23.86
CA ARG A 271 -10.38 4.73 24.37
C ARG A 271 -9.09 5.08 23.65
N LYS A 272 -9.10 5.14 22.31
CA LYS A 272 -7.95 5.52 21.50
C LYS A 272 -7.50 6.95 21.82
N TYR A 273 -8.43 7.90 21.97
CA TYR A 273 -8.13 9.29 22.29
C TYR A 273 -7.51 9.45 23.68
N ILE A 274 -8.05 8.74 24.68
CA ILE A 274 -7.49 8.71 26.04
C ILE A 274 -6.09 8.12 26.03
N THR A 275 -5.89 7.00 25.33
CA THR A 275 -4.57 6.37 25.17
C THR A 275 -3.56 7.35 24.53
N LEU A 276 -4.00 8.13 23.55
CA LEU A 276 -3.17 9.14 22.88
C LEU A 276 -2.74 10.27 23.83
N ARG A 277 -3.62 10.69 24.77
CA ARG A 277 -3.35 11.79 25.72
C ARG A 277 -2.59 11.36 26.97
N THR A 278 -2.75 10.13 27.44
CA THR A 278 -2.11 9.64 28.67
C THR A 278 -0.64 9.21 28.48
N ASN A 279 0.03 9.69 27.45
CA ASN A 279 1.47 9.45 27.17
C ASN A 279 1.90 7.97 27.15
N GLY A 280 1.06 7.10 26.63
CA GLY A 280 1.48 5.73 26.31
C GLY A 280 1.75 4.81 27.52
N LYS A 281 1.31 5.16 28.71
CA LYS A 281 1.36 4.24 29.87
C LYS A 281 0.32 3.12 29.83
N ILE A 282 -0.64 3.16 28.90
CA ILE A 282 -1.47 1.99 28.61
C ILE A 282 -0.68 1.14 27.62
N LYS A 283 -0.29 -0.06 28.06
CA LYS A 283 0.37 -1.11 27.25
C LYS A 283 -0.37 -1.35 25.93
N LEU A 284 -0.10 -0.53 24.92
CA LEU A 284 -0.23 -0.94 23.54
C LEU A 284 0.97 -1.84 23.29
N MET A 285 0.80 -3.10 23.09
CA MET A 285 1.80 -4.16 22.92
C MET A 285 3.16 -3.81 23.54
N ASN A 286 3.67 -4.65 24.42
CA ASN A 286 4.97 -4.43 25.04
C ASN A 286 5.98 -4.06 23.96
N ILE A 287 6.76 -2.99 24.13
CA ILE A 287 7.82 -2.59 23.16
C ILE A 287 8.78 -3.76 22.92
N GLN A 288 8.97 -4.63 23.91
CA GLN A 288 9.72 -5.87 23.76
C GLN A 288 9.04 -6.87 22.81
N ASP A 289 7.70 -7.01 22.89
CA ASP A 289 6.94 -7.89 21.98
C ASP A 289 6.97 -7.36 20.55
N LEU A 290 6.90 -6.04 20.37
CA LEU A 290 7.07 -5.40 19.04
C LEU A 290 8.47 -5.64 18.51
N LYS A 291 9.52 -5.41 19.30
CA LYS A 291 10.93 -5.64 18.88
C LYS A 291 11.19 -7.11 18.54
N GLN A 292 10.68 -8.05 19.34
CA GLN A 292 10.85 -9.48 19.07
C GLN A 292 10.07 -9.93 17.83
N HIS A 293 8.90 -9.39 17.60
CA HIS A 293 8.10 -9.63 16.38
C HIS A 293 8.81 -9.04 15.16
N ASP A 294 9.36 -7.84 15.28
CA ASP A 294 10.07 -7.16 14.20
C ASP A 294 11.39 -7.86 13.85
N THR A 295 12.13 -8.40 14.81
CA THR A 295 13.34 -9.20 14.56
C THR A 295 13.04 -10.45 13.73
N LYS A 296 11.97 -11.18 14.06
CA LYS A 296 11.53 -12.34 13.26
C LYS A 296 11.08 -11.94 11.87
N SER A 297 10.36 -10.83 11.75
CA SER A 297 9.87 -10.30 10.47
C SER A 297 11.02 -9.86 9.57
N LEU A 298 12.05 -9.20 10.16
CA LEU A 298 13.27 -8.84 9.44
C LEU A 298 14.07 -10.06 8.98
N ALA A 299 14.19 -11.09 9.81
CA ALA A 299 14.86 -12.33 9.41
C ALA A 299 14.18 -13.00 8.20
N LEU A 300 12.84 -13.02 8.18
CA LEU A 300 12.06 -13.51 7.03
C LEU A 300 12.29 -12.63 5.80
N PHE A 301 12.27 -11.32 5.97
CA PHE A 301 12.51 -10.36 4.90
C PHE A 301 13.91 -10.50 4.31
N PHE A 302 14.93 -10.63 5.15
CA PHE A 302 16.32 -10.81 4.71
C PHE A 302 16.53 -12.14 3.97
N ASN A 303 15.88 -13.22 4.44
CA ASN A 303 15.89 -14.49 3.70
C ASN A 303 15.25 -14.35 2.30
N LEU A 304 14.10 -13.67 2.22
CA LEU A 304 13.44 -13.40 0.95
C LEU A 304 14.32 -12.55 0.03
N LEU A 305 14.94 -11.50 0.57
CA LEU A 305 15.82 -10.62 -0.20
C LEU A 305 17.05 -11.37 -0.74
N ASN A 306 17.66 -12.23 0.08
CA ASN A 306 18.75 -13.10 -0.39
C ASN A 306 18.31 -14.00 -1.55
N LYS A 307 17.11 -14.59 -1.46
CA LYS A 307 16.57 -15.41 -2.56
C LYS A 307 16.36 -14.59 -3.83
N LEU A 308 15.85 -13.37 -3.71
CA LEU A 308 15.64 -12.47 -4.85
C LEU A 308 16.98 -12.09 -5.51
N VAL A 309 18.00 -11.78 -4.71
CA VAL A 309 19.36 -11.49 -5.19
C VAL A 309 19.94 -12.72 -5.92
N LEU A 310 19.80 -13.91 -5.34
CA LEU A 310 20.28 -15.15 -5.95
C LEU A 310 19.58 -15.42 -7.30
N GLU A 311 18.27 -15.29 -7.38
CA GLU A 311 17.51 -15.44 -8.63
C GLU A 311 17.93 -14.42 -9.69
N THR A 312 18.21 -13.19 -9.28
CA THR A 312 18.70 -12.14 -10.17
C THR A 312 20.11 -12.47 -10.70
N ASN A 313 21.02 -12.90 -9.82
CA ASN A 313 22.39 -13.26 -10.19
C ASN A 313 22.46 -14.47 -11.14
N LYS A 314 21.55 -15.47 -11.02
CA LYS A 314 21.43 -16.57 -11.97
C LYS A 314 21.13 -16.14 -13.41
N LYS A 315 20.72 -14.89 -13.59
CA LYS A 315 20.39 -14.26 -14.88
C LYS A 315 21.40 -13.21 -15.32
N ASP A 316 22.59 -13.23 -14.74
CA ASP A 316 23.63 -12.23 -14.99
C ASP A 316 23.09 -10.79 -14.92
N SER A 317 22.11 -10.59 -14.04
CA SER A 317 21.41 -9.31 -13.84
C SER A 317 21.90 -8.61 -12.58
N THR A 318 21.93 -7.29 -12.62
CA THR A 318 22.32 -6.46 -11.47
C THR A 318 21.11 -6.17 -10.59
N PHE A 319 21.19 -6.49 -9.31
CA PHE A 319 20.14 -6.17 -8.34
C PHE A 319 20.41 -4.82 -7.64
N ILE A 320 19.36 -3.99 -7.52
CA ILE A 320 19.39 -2.72 -6.79
C ILE A 320 18.20 -2.67 -5.84
N PHE A 321 18.47 -2.45 -4.56
CA PHE A 321 17.45 -2.20 -3.56
C PHE A 321 17.17 -0.70 -3.43
N VAL A 322 15.90 -0.28 -3.45
CA VAL A 322 15.50 1.11 -3.23
C VAL A 322 14.70 1.22 -1.94
N TYR A 323 15.28 1.88 -0.96
CA TYR A 323 14.60 2.18 0.31
C TYR A 323 13.76 3.44 0.16
N LYS A 324 12.42 3.31 0.15
CA LYS A 324 11.48 4.42 0.10
C LYS A 324 10.96 4.73 1.51
N PRO A 325 11.23 5.92 2.06
CA PRO A 325 10.73 6.34 3.35
C PRO A 325 9.21 6.57 3.33
N SER A 326 8.57 6.41 4.47
CA SER A 326 7.15 6.75 4.61
C SER A 326 6.95 8.28 4.64
N ARG A 327 5.79 8.73 4.15
CA ARG A 327 5.40 10.15 4.28
C ARG A 327 5.34 10.59 5.74
N GLU A 328 4.85 9.70 6.59
CA GLU A 328 4.70 9.94 8.03
C GLU A 328 6.02 10.26 8.73
N PHE A 329 7.14 9.79 8.17
CA PHE A 329 8.47 10.15 8.67
C PHE A 329 8.69 11.67 8.65
N TYR A 330 8.22 12.35 7.61
CA TYR A 330 8.38 13.80 7.42
C TYR A 330 7.30 14.63 8.12
N ASP A 331 6.20 14.01 8.56
CA ASP A 331 5.09 14.71 9.20
C ASP A 331 5.33 14.88 10.72
N LYS A 332 5.72 16.09 11.12
CA LYS A 332 6.01 16.42 12.51
C LYS A 332 4.81 16.26 13.45
N ASN A 333 3.58 16.27 12.90
CA ASN A 333 2.34 16.13 13.69
C ASN A 333 1.99 14.67 13.98
N VAL A 334 2.66 13.72 13.33
CA VAL A 334 2.43 12.29 13.54
C VAL A 334 3.31 11.76 14.68
N ASN A 335 2.67 11.22 15.72
CA ASN A 335 3.40 10.62 16.84
C ASN A 335 3.95 9.24 16.44
N ILE A 336 5.26 9.08 16.47
CA ILE A 336 5.98 7.85 16.08
C ILE A 336 5.48 6.61 16.83
N LYS A 337 5.20 6.73 18.13
CA LYS A 337 4.79 5.60 18.99
C LYS A 337 3.39 5.07 18.67
N LEU A 338 2.60 5.82 17.89
CA LEU A 338 1.20 5.55 17.61
C LEU A 338 0.93 5.33 16.12
N ASN A 339 1.95 5.50 15.31
CA ASN A 339 1.86 5.30 13.86
C ASN A 339 2.83 4.20 13.44
N ARG A 340 2.30 3.09 12.92
CA ARG A 340 3.09 1.91 12.50
C ARG A 340 4.09 2.26 11.40
N SER A 341 3.68 3.05 10.42
CA SER A 341 4.57 3.46 9.32
C SER A 341 5.77 4.24 9.83
N LYS A 342 5.55 5.14 10.79
CA LYS A 342 6.63 5.91 11.40
C LYS A 342 7.51 5.06 12.32
N PHE A 343 6.94 4.04 12.97
CA PHE A 343 7.69 3.06 13.76
C PHE A 343 8.59 2.21 12.86
N ASN A 344 8.12 1.82 11.67
CA ASN A 344 8.91 1.01 10.74
C ASN A 344 10.23 1.72 10.33
N SER A 345 10.30 3.06 10.43
CA SER A 345 11.55 3.78 10.19
C SER A 345 12.68 3.42 11.19
N GLU A 346 12.33 2.89 12.37
CA GLU A 346 13.29 2.40 13.35
C GLU A 346 14.00 1.10 12.88
N LEU A 347 13.45 0.41 11.88
CA LEU A 347 14.03 -0.80 11.29
C LEU A 347 15.08 -0.48 10.22
N LYS A 348 15.17 0.78 9.79
CA LYS A 348 16.07 1.20 8.72
C LYS A 348 17.55 0.85 8.98
N PRO A 349 18.12 1.10 10.17
CA PRO A 349 19.52 0.78 10.43
C PRO A 349 19.85 -0.70 10.22
N GLU A 350 18.97 -1.60 10.65
CA GLU A 350 19.14 -3.04 10.48
C GLU A 350 19.07 -3.45 9.00
N ILE A 351 18.14 -2.85 8.24
CA ILE A 351 18.01 -3.10 6.81
C ILE A 351 19.26 -2.62 6.06
N ILE A 352 19.70 -1.39 6.30
CA ILE A 352 20.89 -0.83 5.63
C ILE A 352 22.16 -1.64 5.99
N ASN A 353 22.34 -1.98 7.27
CA ASN A 353 23.47 -2.80 7.70
C ASN A 353 23.47 -4.20 7.05
N PHE A 354 22.28 -4.80 6.85
CA PHE A 354 22.17 -6.05 6.12
C PHE A 354 22.60 -5.89 4.66
N LEU A 355 22.13 -4.85 3.95
CA LEU A 355 22.49 -4.58 2.55
C LEU A 355 24.00 -4.41 2.39
N GLU A 356 24.63 -3.63 3.29
CA GLU A 356 26.07 -3.39 3.29
C GLU A 356 26.87 -4.68 3.55
N LYS A 357 26.47 -5.49 4.54
CA LYS A 357 27.12 -6.77 4.83
C LYS A 357 27.02 -7.78 3.69
N GLN A 358 25.94 -7.74 2.92
CA GLN A 358 25.73 -8.64 1.77
C GLN A 358 26.25 -8.04 0.46
N ASN A 359 26.90 -6.88 0.47
CA ASN A 359 27.34 -6.14 -0.72
C ASN A 359 26.21 -5.94 -1.76
N ILE A 360 24.99 -5.69 -1.30
CA ILE A 360 23.83 -5.43 -2.16
C ILE A 360 23.82 -3.94 -2.54
N ASN A 361 23.76 -3.66 -3.84
CA ASN A 361 23.58 -2.29 -4.32
C ASN A 361 22.26 -1.71 -3.80
N TYR A 362 22.29 -0.49 -3.25
CA TYR A 362 21.09 0.15 -2.75
C TYR A 362 21.05 1.67 -2.95
N ILE A 363 19.84 2.19 -3.02
CA ILE A 363 19.54 3.62 -3.03
C ILE A 363 18.70 3.94 -1.78
N ASP A 364 19.25 4.72 -0.88
CA ASP A 364 18.50 5.29 0.25
C ASP A 364 17.83 6.59 -0.18
N LEU A 365 16.55 6.50 -0.61
CA LEU A 365 15.79 7.69 -1.05
C LEU A 365 15.65 8.72 0.07
N HIS A 366 15.63 8.32 1.35
CA HIS A 366 15.61 9.28 2.45
C HIS A 366 16.87 10.16 2.43
N LYS A 367 18.04 9.54 2.29
CA LYS A 367 19.33 10.24 2.20
C LYS A 367 19.41 11.10 0.93
N GLU A 368 18.97 10.56 -0.22
CA GLU A 368 19.04 11.28 -1.49
C GLU A 368 18.07 12.47 -1.55
N LEU A 369 16.86 12.30 -1.05
CA LEU A 369 15.85 13.36 -1.00
C LEU A 369 16.24 14.46 0.00
N SER A 370 16.82 14.11 1.15
CA SER A 370 17.23 15.09 2.16
C SER A 370 18.33 16.07 1.69
N LYS A 371 19.07 15.71 0.64
CA LYS A 371 20.05 16.61 0.00
C LYS A 371 19.36 17.76 -0.77
N ARG A 372 18.05 17.65 -1.04
CA ARG A 372 17.29 18.66 -1.75
C ARG A 372 16.73 19.69 -0.76
N LYS A 373 16.81 20.98 -1.12
CA LYS A 373 16.27 22.09 -0.32
C LYS A 373 14.77 22.28 -0.57
N ILE A 374 13.98 21.20 -0.35
CA ILE A 374 12.52 21.19 -0.56
C ILE A 374 11.84 20.64 0.69
N ASP A 375 10.61 21.05 0.95
CA ASP A 375 9.79 20.39 1.95
C ASP A 375 9.33 19.03 1.40
N MET A 376 9.74 17.95 2.07
CA MET A 376 9.44 16.59 1.61
C MET A 376 7.94 16.30 1.49
N LEU A 377 7.10 16.97 2.28
CA LEU A 377 5.65 16.81 2.17
C LEU A 377 5.07 17.35 0.86
N ASP A 378 5.76 18.28 0.19
CA ASP A 378 5.34 18.80 -1.12
C ASP A 378 5.47 17.76 -2.25
N LEU A 379 6.21 16.67 -2.02
CA LEU A 379 6.29 15.53 -2.92
C LEU A 379 5.07 14.59 -2.83
N TYR A 380 4.09 14.91 -1.99
CA TYR A 380 2.89 14.12 -1.76
C TYR A 380 1.63 14.94 -2.02
N PRO A 381 0.60 14.37 -2.70
CA PRO A 381 -0.64 15.09 -2.99
C PRO A 381 -1.28 15.64 -1.71
N PHE A 382 -1.61 16.93 -1.74
CA PHE A 382 -2.18 17.66 -0.61
C PHE A 382 -1.36 17.56 0.69
N ARG A 383 -0.09 17.12 0.63
CA ARG A 383 0.82 16.89 1.78
C ARG A 383 0.37 15.78 2.75
N ILE A 384 -0.70 15.06 2.43
CA ILE A 384 -1.34 14.07 3.32
C ILE A 384 -1.55 12.69 2.69
N ARG A 385 -1.40 12.56 1.37
CA ARG A 385 -1.54 11.27 0.69
C ARG A 385 -0.24 10.47 0.79
N SER A 386 -0.31 9.14 0.61
CA SER A 386 0.84 8.25 0.85
C SER A 386 1.74 8.05 -0.37
N HIS A 387 1.24 8.25 -1.57
CA HIS A 387 2.05 8.10 -2.78
C HIS A 387 2.70 9.42 -3.19
N PHE A 388 3.86 9.34 -3.82
CA PHE A 388 4.47 10.51 -4.44
C PHE A 388 3.57 11.10 -5.52
N ASN A 389 3.47 12.43 -5.57
CA ASN A 389 2.88 13.14 -6.70
C ASN A 389 3.79 13.07 -7.93
N LYS A 390 3.41 13.74 -9.04
CA LYS A 390 4.18 13.68 -10.28
C LYS A 390 5.62 14.19 -10.12
N GLU A 391 5.82 15.21 -9.30
CA GLU A 391 7.13 15.80 -9.00
C GLU A 391 7.98 14.84 -8.17
N GLY A 392 7.40 14.20 -7.17
CA GLY A 392 8.07 13.17 -6.38
C GLY A 392 8.45 11.93 -7.20
N GLN A 393 7.56 11.47 -8.08
CA GLN A 393 7.83 10.35 -9.00
C GLN A 393 8.99 10.68 -9.95
N GLU A 394 9.01 11.89 -10.48
CA GLU A 394 10.07 12.37 -11.38
C GLU A 394 11.43 12.43 -10.68
N LEU A 395 11.46 13.04 -9.49
CA LEU A 395 12.68 13.15 -8.68
C LEU A 395 13.25 11.78 -8.30
N VAL A 396 12.39 10.82 -7.94
CA VAL A 396 12.82 9.44 -7.67
C VAL A 396 13.42 8.79 -8.92
N ALA A 397 12.78 8.98 -10.08
CA ALA A 397 13.30 8.44 -11.34
C ALA A 397 14.65 9.08 -11.73
N GLU A 398 14.86 10.38 -11.50
CA GLU A 398 16.15 11.06 -11.69
C GLU A 398 17.24 10.47 -10.80
N ILE A 399 16.94 10.24 -9.51
CA ILE A 399 17.88 9.64 -8.57
C ILE A 399 18.30 8.26 -9.04
N ILE A 400 17.33 7.42 -9.42
CA ILE A 400 17.58 6.06 -9.91
C ILE A 400 18.40 6.10 -11.20
N ASN A 401 18.01 6.94 -12.18
CA ASN A 401 18.72 7.04 -13.45
C ASN A 401 20.19 7.48 -13.26
N ARG A 402 20.43 8.46 -12.37
CA ARG A 402 21.78 8.88 -12.02
C ARG A 402 22.58 7.73 -11.41
N TYR A 403 21.98 6.95 -10.50
CA TYR A 403 22.64 5.82 -9.86
C TYR A 403 23.01 4.73 -10.88
N ILE A 404 22.08 4.37 -11.77
CA ILE A 404 22.32 3.37 -12.83
C ILE A 404 23.47 3.79 -13.77
N ASN A 405 23.60 5.06 -14.07
CA ASN A 405 24.66 5.56 -14.94
C ASN A 405 26.06 5.60 -14.26
N GLN A 406 26.14 5.30 -12.98
CA GLN A 406 27.40 5.22 -12.22
C GLN A 406 27.84 3.76 -11.97
N LEU A 407 26.98 2.77 -12.28
CA LEU A 407 27.31 1.33 -12.25
C LEU A 407 28.09 0.93 -13.49
#